data_fef81cbae7732d13eb7fbe67ddc4ce6c
#
_entry.id   fef81cbae7732d13eb7fbe67ddc4ce6c
#
_cell.length_a   1.000
_cell.length_b   1.000
_cell.length_c   1.000
_cell.angle_alpha   90.00
_cell.angle_beta   90.00
_cell.angle_gamma   90.00
#
_symmetry.space_group_name_H-M   'P 1'
#
loop_
_entity.id
_entity.type
_entity.pdbx_description
1 polymer ?
#
loop_
_entity_poly.entity_id
_entity_poly.type
_entity_poly.pdbx_seq_one_letter_code
_entity_poly.pdbx_strand_id
1 'polypeptide(L)'
;MEQQLTDLSGGERQRVAIAACLSKDADLYLLDEPSAHLDVEQRVMATSAIRRYAENHDATAMVIDHDIYMIDLLADRLLVFDGEPARNGHAAPPQGMREGMNEFLKNLDITFRRDERTSRPRINKPDSQLDREQKNAGEYYYAP
;
A
#
# COMPACT_ATOMS: atom_id res chain seq x y z
N MET A 1 -10.27 23.46 23.20
CA MET A 1 -10.98 24.00 22.03
C MET A 1 -11.62 22.82 21.34
N GLU A 2 -12.94 22.82 21.21
CA GLU A 2 -13.66 21.85 20.39
C GLU A 2 -13.62 22.36 18.95
N GLN A 3 -12.98 21.59 18.07
CA GLN A 3 -12.89 21.90 16.65
C GLN A 3 -13.93 21.07 15.90
N GLN A 4 -14.73 21.68 15.04
CA GLN A 4 -15.71 20.95 14.24
C GLN A 4 -15.04 20.17 13.11
N LEU A 5 -15.59 19.03 12.72
CA LEU A 5 -15.07 18.22 11.61
C LEU A 5 -15.00 18.99 10.28
N THR A 6 -15.87 19.98 10.12
CA THR A 6 -15.91 20.88 8.95
C THR A 6 -14.70 21.79 8.83
N ASP A 7 -14.06 22.09 9.98
CA ASP A 7 -12.93 23.01 10.05
C ASP A 7 -11.58 22.32 9.86
N LEU A 8 -11.58 20.98 9.77
CA LEU A 8 -10.39 20.18 9.59
C LEU A 8 -9.89 20.23 8.14
N SER A 9 -8.59 20.25 7.96
CA SER A 9 -7.94 20.01 6.67
C SER A 9 -8.23 18.58 6.16
N GLY A 10 -7.99 18.34 4.86
CA GLY A 10 -8.18 17.00 4.27
C GLY A 10 -7.40 15.92 5.01
N GLY A 11 -6.13 16.16 5.33
CA GLY A 11 -5.29 15.21 6.05
C GLY A 11 -5.73 14.98 7.51
N GLU A 12 -6.21 16.01 8.19
CA GLU A 12 -6.77 15.86 9.55
C GLU A 12 -8.04 15.03 9.53
N ARG A 13 -8.96 15.30 8.59
CA ARG A 13 -10.18 14.48 8.40
C ARG A 13 -9.85 13.03 8.11
N GLN A 14 -8.85 12.79 7.26
CA GLN A 14 -8.41 11.43 6.93
C GLN A 14 -7.89 10.68 8.16
N ARG A 15 -7.06 11.32 8.97
CA ARG A 15 -6.58 10.72 10.23
C ARG A 15 -7.70 10.44 11.22
N VAL A 16 -8.67 11.35 11.33
CA VAL A 16 -9.87 11.12 12.16
C VAL A 16 -10.70 9.97 11.63
N ALA A 17 -10.86 9.84 10.30
CA ALA A 17 -11.59 8.72 9.69
C ALA A 17 -10.91 7.37 9.97
N ILE A 18 -9.57 7.29 9.83
CA ILE A 18 -8.80 6.10 10.18
C ILE A 18 -8.99 5.75 11.66
N ALA A 19 -8.83 6.73 12.57
CA ALA A 19 -9.01 6.51 14.00
C ALA A 19 -10.43 6.06 14.34
N ALA A 20 -11.46 6.65 13.73
CA ALA A 20 -12.85 6.26 13.92
C ALA A 20 -13.17 4.86 13.37
N CYS A 21 -12.50 4.46 12.28
CA CYS A 21 -12.60 3.09 11.75
C CYS A 21 -11.99 2.10 12.75
N LEU A 22 -10.77 2.32 13.18
CA LEU A 22 -10.04 1.44 14.10
C LEU A 22 -10.60 1.42 15.52
N SER A 23 -11.38 2.42 15.94
CA SER A 23 -12.01 2.43 17.27
C SER A 23 -13.20 1.49 17.40
N LYS A 24 -13.67 0.90 16.31
CA LYS A 24 -14.76 -0.08 16.32
C LYS A 24 -14.21 -1.45 16.70
N ASP A 25 -14.99 -2.21 17.45
CA ASP A 25 -14.69 -3.61 17.72
C ASP A 25 -15.08 -4.46 16.51
N ALA A 26 -14.11 -5.02 15.79
CA ALA A 26 -14.33 -5.78 14.56
C ALA A 26 -13.16 -6.73 14.27
N ASP A 27 -13.48 -7.88 13.68
CA ASP A 27 -12.48 -8.86 13.21
C ASP A 27 -11.85 -8.45 11.87
N LEU A 28 -12.54 -7.62 11.09
CA LEU A 28 -12.11 -7.15 9.77
C LEU A 28 -12.35 -5.65 9.61
N TYR A 29 -11.28 -4.93 9.31
CA TYR A 29 -11.31 -3.51 8.96
C TYR A 29 -11.13 -3.33 7.45
N LEU A 30 -12.02 -2.57 6.84
CA LEU A 30 -11.94 -2.21 5.43
C LEU A 30 -11.57 -0.73 5.31
N LEU A 31 -10.44 -0.43 4.71
CA LEU A 31 -9.94 0.92 4.50
C LEU A 31 -9.72 1.16 3.00
N ASP A 32 -10.40 2.17 2.48
CA ASP A 32 -10.28 2.58 1.08
C ASP A 32 -9.49 3.88 1.00
N GLU A 33 -8.37 3.85 0.27
CA GLU A 33 -7.41 4.94 0.09
C GLU A 33 -7.04 5.68 1.40
N PRO A 34 -6.60 4.98 2.46
CA PRO A 34 -6.26 5.65 3.72
C PRO A 34 -5.07 6.60 3.61
N SER A 35 -4.27 6.53 2.54
CA SER A 35 -3.16 7.47 2.26
C SER A 35 -3.62 8.80 1.67
N ALA A 36 -4.88 8.93 1.24
CA ALA A 36 -5.38 10.12 0.60
C ALA A 36 -5.22 11.37 1.47
N HIS A 37 -4.81 12.47 0.86
CA HIS A 37 -4.58 13.78 1.52
C HIS A 37 -3.51 13.80 2.62
N LEU A 38 -2.76 12.71 2.81
CA LEU A 38 -1.66 12.62 3.78
C LEU A 38 -0.32 12.99 3.11
N ASP A 39 0.50 13.74 3.80
CA ASP A 39 1.91 13.90 3.42
C ASP A 39 2.72 12.63 3.75
N VAL A 40 3.99 12.60 3.33
CA VAL A 40 4.85 11.41 3.47
C VAL A 40 4.99 10.96 4.93
N GLU A 41 5.15 11.90 5.86
CA GLU A 41 5.30 11.59 7.28
C GLU A 41 3.99 11.04 7.86
N GLN A 42 2.88 11.67 7.53
CA GLN A 42 1.55 11.24 7.96
C GLN A 42 1.18 9.87 7.41
N ARG A 43 1.57 9.55 6.16
CA ARG A 43 1.39 8.20 5.58
C ARG A 43 2.11 7.12 6.39
N VAL A 44 3.39 7.36 6.73
CA VAL A 44 4.16 6.42 7.57
C VAL A 44 3.51 6.23 8.94
N MET A 45 3.03 7.31 9.55
CA MET A 45 2.33 7.24 10.83
C MET A 45 1.00 6.48 10.73
N ALA A 46 0.20 6.75 9.70
CA ALA A 46 -1.07 6.05 9.46
C ALA A 46 -0.85 4.55 9.21
N THR A 47 0.13 4.20 8.35
CA THR A 47 0.54 2.82 8.08
C THR A 47 0.90 2.08 9.37
N SER A 48 1.77 2.70 10.18
CA SER A 48 2.20 2.12 11.46
C SER A 48 1.03 1.96 12.44
N ALA A 49 0.12 2.91 12.46
CA ALA A 49 -1.07 2.84 13.33
C ALA A 49 -2.01 1.71 12.93
N ILE A 50 -2.32 1.57 11.62
CA ILE A 50 -3.18 0.51 11.10
C ILE A 50 -2.57 -0.86 11.39
N ARG A 51 -1.29 -1.06 11.04
CA ARG A 51 -0.59 -2.32 11.26
C ARG A 51 -0.56 -2.73 12.73
N ARG A 52 -0.09 -1.85 13.61
CA ARG A 52 0.00 -2.12 15.05
C ARG A 52 -1.38 -2.37 15.68
N TYR A 53 -2.41 -1.68 15.20
CA TYR A 53 -3.75 -1.89 15.70
C TYR A 53 -4.25 -3.29 15.34
N ALA A 54 -4.13 -3.69 14.08
CA ALA A 54 -4.52 -5.02 13.63
C ALA A 54 -3.76 -6.13 14.37
N GLU A 55 -2.44 -6.01 14.49
CA GLU A 55 -1.60 -6.97 15.22
C GLU A 55 -1.99 -7.09 16.70
N ASN A 56 -2.24 -5.97 17.38
CA ASN A 56 -2.56 -5.96 18.80
C ASN A 56 -3.97 -6.49 19.13
N HIS A 57 -4.88 -6.49 18.16
CA HIS A 57 -6.27 -6.94 18.35
C HIS A 57 -6.55 -8.27 17.63
N ASP A 58 -5.52 -8.93 17.09
CA ASP A 58 -5.66 -10.17 16.31
C ASP A 58 -6.72 -10.03 15.18
N ALA A 59 -6.77 -8.84 14.57
CA ALA A 59 -7.73 -8.47 13.55
C ALA A 59 -7.08 -8.41 12.17
N THR A 60 -7.89 -8.52 11.14
CA THR A 60 -7.45 -8.35 9.74
C THR A 60 -7.79 -6.95 9.25
N ALA A 61 -6.82 -6.28 8.60
CA ALA A 61 -7.06 -5.05 7.86
C ALA A 61 -6.94 -5.32 6.36
N MET A 62 -8.00 -5.08 5.61
CA MET A 62 -7.99 -5.05 4.14
C MET A 62 -7.94 -3.60 3.69
N VAL A 63 -6.85 -3.26 3.01
CA VAL A 63 -6.56 -1.88 2.57
C VAL A 63 -6.48 -1.83 1.07
N ILE A 64 -7.23 -0.93 0.47
CA ILE A 64 -7.14 -0.60 -0.95
C ILE A 64 -6.38 0.72 -1.05
N ASP A 65 -5.26 0.73 -1.75
CA ASP A 65 -4.47 1.94 -1.95
C ASP A 65 -3.69 1.86 -3.27
N HIS A 66 -3.36 3.00 -3.84
CA HIS A 66 -2.54 3.11 -5.04
C HIS A 66 -1.10 3.56 -4.74
N ASP A 67 -0.80 3.88 -3.49
CA ASP A 67 0.55 4.23 -3.06
C ASP A 67 1.37 2.97 -2.78
N ILE A 68 2.25 2.63 -3.73
CA ILE A 68 3.13 1.45 -3.64
C ILE A 68 3.98 1.47 -2.37
N TYR A 69 4.39 2.67 -1.91
CA TYR A 69 5.17 2.80 -0.68
C TYR A 69 4.37 2.41 0.57
N MET A 70 3.12 2.85 0.63
CA MET A 70 2.22 2.47 1.72
C MET A 70 1.93 0.97 1.69
N ILE A 71 1.65 0.42 0.51
CA ILE A 71 1.43 -1.03 0.33
C ILE A 71 2.64 -1.83 0.82
N ASP A 72 3.85 -1.43 0.41
CA ASP A 72 5.11 -2.09 0.80
C ASP A 72 5.38 -2.08 2.30
N LEU A 73 4.96 -1.03 3.01
CA LEU A 73 5.12 -0.92 4.46
C LEU A 73 4.03 -1.63 5.27
N LEU A 74 2.81 -1.72 4.71
CA LEU A 74 1.63 -2.15 5.44
C LEU A 74 1.34 -3.63 5.25
N ALA A 75 1.40 -4.12 4.01
CA ALA A 75 0.83 -5.41 3.67
C ALA A 75 1.73 -6.59 4.01
N ASP A 76 1.13 -7.66 4.51
CA ASP A 76 1.75 -8.98 4.61
C ASP A 76 1.41 -9.84 3.39
N ARG A 77 0.24 -9.58 2.80
CA ARG A 77 -0.27 -10.26 1.61
C ARG A 77 -0.90 -9.26 0.66
N LEU A 78 -0.84 -9.56 -0.63
CA LEU A 78 -1.47 -8.76 -1.68
C LEU A 78 -2.58 -9.52 -2.39
N LEU A 79 -3.62 -8.80 -2.72
CA LEU A 79 -4.70 -9.24 -3.58
C LEU A 79 -4.65 -8.34 -4.82
N VAL A 80 -4.17 -8.90 -5.94
CA VAL A 80 -3.99 -8.16 -7.18
C VAL A 80 -5.25 -8.27 -8.03
N PHE A 81 -5.74 -7.11 -8.48
CA PHE A 81 -6.83 -7.05 -9.44
C PHE A 81 -6.27 -6.79 -10.83
N ASP A 82 -6.75 -7.53 -11.79
CA ASP A 82 -6.36 -7.46 -13.20
C ASP A 82 -7.59 -7.51 -14.11
N GLY A 83 -7.43 -7.18 -15.38
CA GLY A 83 -8.50 -7.27 -16.36
C GLY A 83 -8.61 -6.08 -17.30
N GLU A 84 -9.64 -6.10 -18.14
CA GLU A 84 -9.97 -5.02 -19.06
C GLU A 84 -10.99 -4.06 -18.41
N PRO A 85 -10.66 -2.77 -18.25
CA PRO A 85 -11.56 -1.79 -17.66
C PRO A 85 -12.95 -1.81 -18.31
N ALA A 86 -14.00 -1.80 -17.49
CA ALA A 86 -15.40 -1.83 -17.87
C ALA A 86 -15.88 -3.09 -18.64
N ARG A 87 -15.06 -4.13 -18.75
CA ARG A 87 -15.43 -5.39 -19.43
C ARG A 87 -15.35 -6.59 -18.51
N ASN A 88 -14.18 -6.88 -18.01
CA ASN A 88 -13.96 -8.00 -17.07
C ASN A 88 -12.91 -7.62 -16.04
N GLY A 89 -13.11 -8.09 -14.83
CA GLY A 89 -12.15 -7.98 -13.75
C GLY A 89 -11.88 -9.35 -13.15
N HIS A 90 -10.64 -9.59 -12.81
CA HIS A 90 -10.20 -10.79 -12.13
C HIS A 90 -9.45 -10.38 -10.85
N ALA A 91 -9.72 -11.08 -9.75
CA ALA A 91 -8.98 -10.95 -8.51
C ALA A 91 -8.14 -12.22 -8.31
N ALA A 92 -6.83 -12.07 -8.26
CA ALA A 92 -5.96 -13.18 -7.88
C ALA A 92 -6.21 -13.55 -6.40
N PRO A 93 -5.99 -14.80 -6.01
CA PRO A 93 -6.03 -15.15 -4.58
C PRO A 93 -4.96 -14.36 -3.80
N PRO A 94 -5.16 -14.10 -2.49
CA PRO A 94 -4.16 -13.40 -1.69
C PRO A 94 -2.79 -14.09 -1.74
N GLN A 95 -1.78 -13.37 -2.21
CA GLN A 95 -0.41 -13.86 -2.41
C GLN A 95 0.54 -13.27 -1.37
N GLY A 96 1.73 -13.85 -1.20
CA GLY A 96 2.81 -13.22 -0.45
C GLY A 96 3.26 -11.91 -1.09
N MET A 97 3.93 -11.05 -0.32
CA MET A 97 4.37 -9.72 -0.80
C MET A 97 5.22 -9.80 -2.08
N ARG A 98 6.17 -10.73 -2.14
CA ARG A 98 7.08 -10.85 -3.29
C ARG A 98 6.33 -11.25 -4.56
N GLU A 99 5.50 -12.26 -4.48
CA GLU A 99 4.72 -12.75 -5.62
C GLU A 99 3.71 -11.71 -6.10
N GLY A 100 2.92 -11.17 -5.17
CA GLY A 100 1.89 -10.18 -5.50
C GLY A 100 2.46 -8.88 -6.04
N MET A 101 3.57 -8.38 -5.46
CA MET A 101 4.25 -7.19 -5.98
C MET A 101 4.88 -7.43 -7.35
N ASN A 102 5.47 -8.61 -7.59
CA ASN A 102 6.00 -8.95 -8.92
C ASN A 102 4.88 -8.98 -9.98
N GLU A 103 3.73 -9.60 -9.67
CA GLU A 103 2.58 -9.63 -10.57
C GLU A 103 2.06 -8.22 -10.86
N PHE A 104 1.83 -7.43 -9.81
CA PHE A 104 1.33 -6.06 -9.93
C PHE A 104 2.28 -5.17 -10.75
N LEU A 105 3.57 -5.17 -10.44
CA LEU A 105 4.58 -4.33 -11.11
C LEU A 105 4.83 -4.79 -12.56
N LYS A 106 4.73 -6.10 -12.83
CA LYS A 106 4.81 -6.64 -14.18
C LYS A 106 3.67 -6.14 -15.07
N ASN A 107 2.44 -6.08 -14.54
CA ASN A 107 1.29 -5.56 -15.27
C ASN A 107 1.44 -4.07 -15.62
N LEU A 108 2.19 -3.33 -14.81
CA LEU A 108 2.53 -1.92 -15.06
C LEU A 108 3.81 -1.70 -15.88
N ASP A 109 4.55 -2.76 -16.17
CA ASP A 109 5.91 -2.72 -16.78
C ASP A 109 6.91 -1.83 -16.02
N ILE A 110 6.81 -1.83 -14.70
CA ILE A 110 7.65 -1.03 -13.79
C ILE A 110 8.50 -1.96 -12.94
N THR A 111 9.79 -1.65 -12.77
CA THR A 111 10.66 -2.35 -11.82
C THR A 111 10.92 -1.49 -10.58
N PHE A 112 11.02 -2.16 -9.46
CA PHE A 112 11.09 -1.56 -8.14
C PHE A 112 12.27 -2.15 -7.35
N ARG A 113 12.98 -1.31 -6.58
CA ARG A 113 14.05 -1.74 -5.68
C ARG A 113 14.00 -0.99 -4.36
N ARG A 114 14.64 -1.53 -3.35
CA ARG A 114 15.00 -0.79 -2.14
C ARG A 114 16.41 -0.21 -2.29
N ASP A 115 16.57 1.04 -1.91
CA ASP A 115 17.88 1.69 -1.82
C ASP A 115 18.68 1.03 -0.67
N GLU A 116 19.87 0.51 -0.98
CA GLU A 116 20.68 -0.26 -0.02
C GLU A 116 21.02 0.53 1.25
N ARG A 117 21.19 1.86 1.13
CA ARG A 117 21.60 2.70 2.25
C ARG A 117 20.43 3.19 3.09
N THR A 118 19.31 3.48 2.46
CA THR A 118 18.15 4.13 3.13
C THR A 118 16.97 3.19 3.29
N SER A 119 17.02 1.99 2.72
CA SER A 119 15.91 1.03 2.61
C SER A 119 14.62 1.65 2.03
N ARG A 120 14.73 2.82 1.41
CA ARG A 120 13.60 3.48 0.78
C ARG A 120 13.25 2.83 -0.55
N PRO A 121 11.97 2.61 -0.81
CA PRO A 121 11.52 2.10 -2.08
C PRO A 121 11.79 3.12 -3.20
N ARG A 122 12.23 2.62 -4.36
CA ARG A 122 12.49 3.42 -5.57
C ARG A 122 12.05 2.66 -6.81
N ILE A 123 11.37 3.36 -7.69
CA ILE A 123 11.12 2.89 -9.06
C ILE A 123 12.39 3.11 -9.88
N ASN A 124 12.79 2.10 -10.64
CA ASN A 124 13.92 2.25 -11.56
C ASN A 124 13.53 3.15 -12.74
N LYS A 125 14.52 3.88 -13.25
CA LYS A 125 14.31 4.63 -14.49
C LYS A 125 14.02 3.64 -15.62
N PRO A 126 12.95 3.82 -16.39
CA PRO A 126 12.68 2.97 -17.56
C PRO A 126 13.89 2.85 -18.48
N ASP A 127 14.13 1.66 -18.99
CA ASP A 127 15.26 1.31 -19.87
C ASP A 127 16.66 1.50 -19.26
N SER A 128 16.78 1.73 -17.96
CA SER A 128 18.08 1.68 -17.30
C SER A 128 18.63 0.25 -17.29
N GLN A 129 19.94 0.12 -17.06
CA GLN A 129 20.56 -1.20 -16.98
C GLN A 129 19.85 -2.10 -15.95
N LEU A 130 19.61 -1.57 -14.75
CA LEU A 130 18.96 -2.31 -13.67
C LEU A 130 17.51 -2.67 -14.01
N ASP A 131 16.76 -1.76 -14.65
CA ASP A 131 15.39 -2.05 -15.10
C ASP A 131 15.36 -3.22 -16.09
N ARG A 132 16.26 -3.22 -17.07
CA ARG A 132 16.37 -4.31 -18.04
C ARG A 132 16.81 -5.63 -17.41
N GLU A 133 17.77 -5.59 -16.49
CA GLU A 133 18.23 -6.78 -15.76
C GLU A 133 17.11 -7.40 -14.95
N GLN A 134 16.36 -6.60 -14.20
CA GLN A 134 15.22 -7.07 -13.39
C GLN A 134 14.09 -7.63 -14.28
N LYS A 135 13.74 -6.95 -15.37
CA LYS A 135 12.72 -7.44 -16.33
C LYS A 135 13.15 -8.76 -16.97
N ASN A 136 14.40 -8.90 -17.38
CA ASN A 136 14.92 -10.14 -17.95
C ASN A 136 14.94 -11.31 -16.95
N ALA A 137 15.18 -11.00 -15.68
CA ALA A 137 15.11 -11.99 -14.61
C ALA A 137 13.69 -12.33 -14.17
N GLY A 138 12.69 -11.55 -14.60
CA GLY A 138 11.31 -11.65 -14.11
C GLY A 138 11.12 -11.16 -12.67
N GLU A 139 12.08 -10.39 -12.14
CA GLU A 139 12.10 -9.87 -10.78
C GLU A 139 11.77 -8.37 -10.76
N TYR A 140 10.50 -8.03 -10.96
CA TYR A 140 10.03 -6.65 -10.96
C TYR A 140 10.07 -5.99 -9.58
N TYR A 141 9.95 -6.78 -8.52
CA TYR A 141 10.04 -6.35 -7.13
C TYR A 141 11.30 -6.94 -6.47
N TYR A 142 12.28 -6.10 -6.23
CA TYR A 142 13.48 -6.46 -5.50
C TYR A 142 13.45 -5.85 -4.09
N ALA A 143 13.22 -6.70 -3.10
CA ALA A 143 13.45 -6.42 -1.69
C ALA A 143 14.48 -7.44 -1.18
N PRO A 144 15.65 -6.98 -0.72
CA PRO A 144 16.68 -7.84 -0.15
C PRO A 144 16.21 -8.52 1.13
#